data_490808f51c712249bcb61380838050ac
#
_entry.id   490808f51c712249bcb61380838050ac
#
_cell.length_a   1.000
_cell.length_b   1.000
_cell.length_c   1.000
_cell.angle_alpha   90.00
_cell.angle_beta   90.00
_cell.angle_gamma   90.00
#
_symmetry.space_group_name_H-M   'P 1'
#
loop_
_entity.id
_entity.type
_entity.pdbx_description
1 polymer ?
#
loop_
_entity_poly.entity_id
_entity_poly.type
_entity_poly.pdbx_seq_one_letter_code
_entity_poly.pdbx_strand_id
1 'polypeptide(L)'
;MKRVAYFTDIQHRADIRGSYSIKESKSDTGSFSFHRAARSHCPCGESHLMDPQRLRMVHSLVLSLGLRPWFQLVPIRACSVADLRLFHTKEYLDFLTSVSHEKIISGEIPQSDCLAFNIGPVKEGVDCTAFEGLVEYNLLVAGASLDAAYLLRTNQADIAINWAGGFHHAKRSNAAGFCYVNDCVLAIIELLQSFKKVLYIDIDFHHGDGVEEAFYITDKVCTVSFHRFGAKRVFPGTGDVGDTGEGPGANYAINFPFFGGVCDKVYLSVFKEVIGAIFEAYKPEAIVLQAGADSLAGDSVGMENGSFNLSTRAHAECVKFVRDLNKPLLVLGGGGYSKQSVARCWAVNTAVLCGQESNLPESVPKTDFYYSQYKEKQLHVEGRKEAPDFNTPGRVAMMLERVLNNIAKIARD
;
A
#
# COMPACT_ATOMS: atom_id res chain seq x y z
N MET A 1 21.96 -13.36 -4.96
CA MET A 1 20.84 -13.10 -4.01
C MET A 1 20.56 -11.62 -4.05
N LYS A 2 19.27 -11.19 -4.13
CA LYS A 2 18.89 -9.77 -4.13
C LYS A 2 19.13 -9.17 -2.73
N ARG A 3 19.60 -7.92 -2.68
CA ARG A 3 19.74 -7.14 -1.46
C ARG A 3 18.36 -6.57 -1.10
N VAL A 4 17.74 -7.11 -0.06
CA VAL A 4 16.41 -6.71 0.40
C VAL A 4 16.54 -5.80 1.63
N ALA A 5 16.04 -4.57 1.56
CA ALA A 5 15.91 -3.65 2.68
C ALA A 5 14.47 -3.72 3.23
N TYR A 6 14.33 -3.93 4.54
CA TYR A 6 13.05 -4.04 5.22
C TYR A 6 12.93 -2.96 6.28
N PHE A 7 11.98 -2.05 6.11
CA PHE A 7 11.78 -0.88 6.97
C PHE A 7 10.86 -1.21 8.14
N THR A 8 11.35 -0.95 9.35
CA THR A 8 10.60 -1.12 10.59
C THR A 8 11.17 -0.29 11.73
N ASP A 9 10.33 0.12 12.67
CA ASP A 9 10.72 0.77 13.92
C ASP A 9 10.94 -0.22 15.08
N ILE A 10 10.77 -1.52 14.82
CA ILE A 10 10.94 -2.56 15.82
C ILE A 10 12.43 -2.82 16.04
N GLN A 11 12.95 -2.46 17.22
CA GLN A 11 14.27 -2.88 17.67
C GLN A 11 14.23 -4.28 18.26
N HIS A 12 14.88 -5.24 17.59
CA HIS A 12 15.02 -6.60 18.08
C HIS A 12 16.32 -6.75 18.84
N ARG A 13 16.27 -7.08 20.13
CA ARG A 13 17.37 -7.70 20.83
C ARG A 13 17.23 -9.22 20.73
N ALA A 14 18.20 -9.88 20.11
CA ALA A 14 18.33 -11.31 20.23
C ALA A 14 18.61 -11.64 21.72
N ASP A 15 17.73 -12.41 22.34
CA ASP A 15 18.01 -12.95 23.66
C ASP A 15 19.08 -14.05 23.50
N ILE A 16 19.98 -14.14 24.49
CA ILE A 16 21.13 -15.09 24.50
C ILE A 16 20.68 -16.55 24.33
N ARG A 17 19.40 -16.83 24.43
CA ARG A 17 18.77 -18.15 24.26
C ARG A 17 18.14 -18.43 22.90
N GLY A 18 18.35 -17.55 21.91
CA GLY A 18 17.82 -17.77 20.55
C GLY A 18 16.30 -17.54 20.39
N SER A 19 15.59 -17.12 21.43
CA SER A 19 14.20 -16.72 21.33
C SER A 19 14.12 -15.22 21.01
N TYR A 20 13.44 -14.89 19.92
CA TYR A 20 13.19 -13.49 19.55
C TYR A 20 12.07 -12.95 20.44
N SER A 21 12.38 -11.99 21.32
CA SER A 21 11.37 -11.23 22.04
C SER A 21 11.20 -9.86 21.43
N ILE A 22 9.97 -9.47 21.12
CA ILE A 22 9.62 -8.11 20.76
C ILE A 22 9.71 -7.28 22.05
N LYS A 23 10.87 -6.65 22.31
CA LYS A 23 10.98 -5.64 23.36
C LYS A 23 10.78 -4.27 22.72
N GLU A 24 9.77 -3.56 23.21
CA GLU A 24 9.62 -2.15 22.93
C GLU A 24 10.82 -1.39 23.48
N SER A 25 11.43 -0.58 22.61
CA SER A 25 12.51 0.29 23.10
C SER A 25 11.91 1.29 24.10
N LYS A 26 12.26 1.16 25.35
CA LYS A 26 12.21 2.28 26.28
C LYS A 26 13.38 3.19 25.92
N SER A 27 13.27 3.96 24.83
CA SER A 27 14.14 5.11 24.64
C SER A 27 13.58 6.22 25.52
N ASP A 28 14.33 6.61 26.52
CA ASP A 28 14.07 7.75 27.41
C ASP A 28 14.10 9.12 26.71
N THR A 29 14.15 9.13 25.41
CA THR A 29 14.06 10.35 24.61
C THR A 29 12.72 10.31 23.88
N GLY A 30 11.81 11.23 24.16
CA GLY A 30 10.45 11.37 23.65
C GLY A 30 10.19 11.18 22.16
N SER A 31 10.87 10.20 21.53
CA SER A 31 10.70 9.85 20.14
C SER A 31 9.40 9.08 19.96
N PHE A 32 8.56 9.59 19.10
CA PHE A 32 7.34 8.95 18.63
C PHE A 32 7.72 7.70 17.82
N SER A 33 7.04 6.58 18.04
CA SER A 33 7.20 5.37 17.25
C SER A 33 5.83 4.86 16.79
N PHE A 34 5.77 4.10 15.68
CA PHE A 34 4.54 3.44 15.24
C PHE A 34 3.86 2.66 16.36
N HIS A 35 4.65 2.07 17.26
CA HIS A 35 4.15 1.29 18.39
C HIS A 35 3.55 2.15 19.48
N ARG A 36 4.02 3.39 19.64
CA ARG A 36 3.45 4.33 20.61
C ARG A 36 2.12 4.89 20.09
N ALA A 37 2.05 5.23 18.79
CA ALA A 37 0.79 5.61 18.14
C ALA A 37 -0.27 4.51 18.25
N ALA A 38 0.14 3.23 18.19
CA ALA A 38 -0.76 2.11 18.36
C ALA A 38 -1.15 1.82 19.82
N ARG A 39 -0.48 2.42 20.81
CA ARG A 39 -0.81 2.29 22.24
C ARG A 39 -1.76 3.36 22.74
N SER A 40 -1.64 4.60 22.25
CA SER A 40 -2.68 5.56 22.44
C SER A 40 -3.89 5.03 21.68
N HIS A 41 -4.93 4.61 22.39
CA HIS A 41 -6.22 4.32 21.83
C HIS A 41 -6.50 5.42 20.83
N CYS A 42 -6.63 5.07 19.53
CA CYS A 42 -7.05 6.06 18.55
C CYS A 42 -8.31 6.70 19.16
N PRO A 43 -8.33 8.00 19.47
CA PRO A 43 -9.50 8.63 20.09
C PRO A 43 -10.74 8.55 19.20
N CYS A 44 -10.59 8.06 17.97
CA CYS A 44 -11.66 7.73 17.04
C CYS A 44 -12.54 6.56 17.50
N GLY A 45 -12.33 6.01 18.72
CA GLY A 45 -12.99 4.82 19.23
C GLY A 45 -12.38 3.52 18.68
N GLU A 46 -12.78 2.38 19.23
CA GLU A 46 -12.29 1.02 18.90
C GLU A 46 -12.50 0.60 17.43
N SER A 47 -12.88 1.51 16.52
CA SER A 47 -13.40 1.24 15.18
C SER A 47 -12.69 1.93 14.04
N HIS A 48 -11.49 2.52 14.20
CA HIS A 48 -10.77 3.01 13.01
C HIS A 48 -10.28 1.81 12.20
N LEU A 49 -10.71 1.75 10.92
CA LEU A 49 -10.44 0.62 10.03
C LEU A 49 -8.94 0.38 9.81
N MET A 50 -8.12 1.43 9.83
CA MET A 50 -6.64 1.37 9.67
C MET A 50 -5.95 1.11 11.02
N ASP A 51 -6.22 -0.03 11.67
CA ASP A 51 -5.60 -0.37 12.95
C ASP A 51 -4.08 -0.64 12.80
N PRO A 52 -3.20 0.18 13.44
CA PRO A 52 -1.75 -0.01 13.38
C PRO A 52 -1.27 -1.35 13.95
N GLN A 53 -2.09 -2.08 14.71
CA GLN A 53 -1.76 -3.42 15.20
C GLN A 53 -1.48 -4.39 14.05
N ARG A 54 -2.08 -4.17 12.87
CA ARG A 54 -1.81 -4.99 11.68
C ARG A 54 -0.31 -5.06 11.35
N LEU A 55 0.42 -3.94 11.47
CA LEU A 55 1.87 -3.88 11.21
C LEU A 55 2.68 -4.69 12.23
N ARG A 56 2.29 -4.65 13.51
CA ARG A 56 2.93 -5.48 14.55
C ARG A 56 2.74 -6.97 14.28
N MET A 57 1.54 -7.36 13.86
CA MET A 57 1.26 -8.75 13.48
C MET A 57 2.07 -9.17 12.26
N VAL A 58 2.22 -8.31 11.25
CA VAL A 58 3.08 -8.57 10.08
C VAL A 58 4.52 -8.83 10.52
N HIS A 59 5.12 -7.91 11.30
CA HIS A 59 6.51 -8.04 11.73
C HIS A 59 6.73 -9.29 12.60
N SER A 60 5.81 -9.57 13.53
CA SER A 60 5.86 -10.78 14.35
C SER A 60 5.89 -12.02 13.47
N LEU A 61 4.98 -12.10 12.50
CA LEU A 61 4.87 -13.27 11.63
C LEU A 61 6.07 -13.40 10.69
N VAL A 62 6.58 -12.31 10.12
CA VAL A 62 7.82 -12.29 9.32
C VAL A 62 8.99 -12.90 10.08
N LEU A 63 9.13 -12.55 11.37
CA LEU A 63 10.19 -13.10 12.22
C LEU A 63 9.94 -14.56 12.59
N SER A 64 8.71 -14.91 12.93
CA SER A 64 8.31 -16.27 13.30
C SER A 64 8.43 -17.25 12.12
N LEU A 65 8.33 -16.75 10.88
CA LEU A 65 8.63 -17.50 9.66
C LEU A 65 10.14 -17.65 9.38
N GLY A 66 11.02 -17.12 10.24
CA GLY A 66 12.47 -17.26 10.08
C GLY A 66 13.05 -16.40 8.96
N LEU A 67 12.37 -15.35 8.52
CA LEU A 67 12.82 -14.55 7.37
C LEU A 67 13.91 -13.52 7.71
N ARG A 68 14.22 -13.31 8.99
CA ARG A 68 15.20 -12.31 9.46
C ARG A 68 16.58 -12.37 8.76
N PRO A 69 17.15 -13.54 8.43
CA PRO A 69 18.46 -13.61 7.77
C PRO A 69 18.46 -13.14 6.31
N TRP A 70 17.29 -12.96 5.68
CA TRP A 70 17.15 -12.73 4.24
C TRP A 70 16.97 -11.27 3.86
N PHE A 71 16.94 -10.35 4.84
CA PHE A 71 16.84 -8.92 4.60
C PHE A 71 17.66 -8.10 5.59
N GLN A 72 18.04 -6.90 5.18
CA GLN A 72 18.61 -5.90 6.06
C GLN A 72 17.49 -5.13 6.74
N LEU A 73 17.48 -5.08 8.07
CA LEU A 73 16.61 -4.18 8.81
C LEU A 73 17.11 -2.75 8.68
N VAL A 74 16.19 -1.85 8.28
CA VAL A 74 16.44 -0.43 8.19
C VAL A 74 15.51 0.29 9.17
N PRO A 75 16.06 1.04 10.14
CA PRO A 75 15.24 1.81 11.06
C PRO A 75 14.52 2.94 10.33
N ILE A 76 13.24 3.12 10.64
CA ILE A 76 12.44 4.20 10.09
C ILE A 76 12.87 5.53 10.70
N ARG A 77 13.02 6.55 9.86
CA ARG A 77 13.27 7.93 10.24
C ARG A 77 12.13 8.82 9.75
N ALA A 78 11.72 9.78 10.57
CA ALA A 78 10.76 10.78 10.12
C ALA A 78 11.42 11.68 9.06
N CYS A 79 10.72 11.94 7.96
CA CYS A 79 11.09 13.02 7.05
C CYS A 79 10.70 14.37 7.63
N SER A 80 11.13 15.45 6.99
CA SER A 80 10.73 16.80 7.35
C SER A 80 9.42 17.20 6.65
N VAL A 81 8.73 18.22 7.17
CA VAL A 81 7.59 18.83 6.46
C VAL A 81 8.03 19.44 5.12
N ALA A 82 9.29 19.84 4.99
CA ALA A 82 9.83 20.32 3.73
C ALA A 82 9.88 19.22 2.66
N ASP A 83 10.16 17.98 3.03
CA ASP A 83 10.14 16.84 2.11
C ASP A 83 8.71 16.58 1.58
N LEU A 84 7.69 16.78 2.41
CA LEU A 84 6.29 16.64 1.99
C LEU A 84 5.89 17.69 0.94
N ARG A 85 6.54 18.86 0.92
CA ARG A 85 6.30 19.93 -0.06
C ARG A 85 6.76 19.57 -1.49
N LEU A 86 7.46 18.49 -1.68
CA LEU A 86 7.76 17.97 -3.01
C LEU A 86 6.47 17.61 -3.77
N PHE A 87 5.39 17.30 -3.05
CA PHE A 87 4.09 17.00 -3.63
C PHE A 87 2.96 17.87 -3.07
N HIS A 88 2.82 17.95 -1.75
CA HIS A 88 1.68 18.60 -1.11
C HIS A 88 1.80 20.12 -1.09
N THR A 89 0.65 20.82 -1.15
CA THR A 89 0.60 22.29 -1.07
C THR A 89 0.95 22.78 0.33
N LYS A 90 1.46 24.02 0.38
CA LYS A 90 1.81 24.66 1.65
C LYS A 90 0.58 24.79 2.55
N GLU A 91 -0.54 25.21 2.00
CA GLU A 91 -1.81 25.45 2.69
C GLU A 91 -2.31 24.17 3.37
N TYR A 92 -2.27 23.06 2.65
CA TYR A 92 -2.64 21.75 3.19
C TYR A 92 -1.70 21.31 4.33
N LEU A 93 -0.38 21.46 4.13
CA LEU A 93 0.60 21.06 5.15
C LEU A 93 0.54 21.95 6.40
N ASP A 94 0.30 23.25 6.24
CA ASP A 94 0.09 24.17 7.36
C ASP A 94 -1.16 23.73 8.16
N PHE A 95 -2.25 23.36 7.49
CA PHE A 95 -3.43 22.80 8.14
C PHE A 95 -3.12 21.46 8.82
N LEU A 96 -2.54 20.49 8.10
CA LEU A 96 -2.22 19.17 8.61
C LEU A 96 -1.36 19.22 9.87
N THR A 97 -0.39 20.14 9.92
CA THR A 97 0.49 20.30 11.08
C THR A 97 -0.14 21.07 12.24
N SER A 98 -1.22 21.81 12.01
CA SER A 98 -1.95 22.57 13.03
C SER A 98 -3.14 21.80 13.61
N VAL A 99 -3.69 20.84 12.89
CA VAL A 99 -4.90 20.11 13.27
C VAL A 99 -4.64 19.10 14.40
N SER A 100 -5.54 19.06 15.38
CA SER A 100 -5.60 17.99 16.36
C SER A 100 -7.06 17.64 16.67
N HIS A 101 -7.28 16.44 17.16
CA HIS A 101 -8.62 16.01 17.58
C HIS A 101 -9.26 16.95 18.60
N GLU A 102 -8.47 17.42 19.57
CA GLU A 102 -8.92 18.37 20.61
C GLU A 102 -9.37 19.70 20.03
N LYS A 103 -8.60 20.27 19.09
CA LYS A 103 -8.93 21.53 18.41
C LYS A 103 -10.17 21.43 17.53
N ILE A 104 -10.41 20.25 16.93
CA ILE A 104 -11.64 20.02 16.17
C ILE A 104 -12.86 19.99 17.10
N ILE A 105 -12.79 19.22 18.20
CA ILE A 105 -13.91 19.08 19.15
C ILE A 105 -14.21 20.41 19.86
N SER A 106 -13.17 21.18 20.20
CA SER A 106 -13.36 22.51 20.83
C SER A 106 -13.92 23.55 19.89
N GLY A 107 -13.98 23.29 18.57
CA GLY A 107 -14.40 24.26 17.56
C GLY A 107 -13.35 25.34 17.25
N GLU A 108 -12.10 25.14 17.70
CA GLU A 108 -10.98 26.03 17.36
C GLU A 108 -10.65 25.97 15.87
N ILE A 109 -10.88 24.80 15.24
CA ILE A 109 -10.73 24.62 13.79
C ILE A 109 -12.09 24.78 13.13
N PRO A 110 -12.24 25.71 12.15
CA PRO A 110 -13.48 25.91 11.42
C PRO A 110 -13.90 24.63 10.65
N GLN A 111 -15.20 24.31 10.64
CA GLN A 111 -15.74 23.20 9.88
C GLN A 111 -15.46 23.33 8.37
N SER A 112 -15.43 24.57 7.84
CA SER A 112 -15.07 24.84 6.46
C SER A 112 -13.69 24.29 6.10
N ASP A 113 -12.73 24.41 7.01
CA ASP A 113 -11.36 23.93 6.79
C ASP A 113 -11.29 22.42 6.91
N CYS A 114 -12.03 21.82 7.87
CA CYS A 114 -12.17 20.38 7.97
C CYS A 114 -12.72 19.77 6.67
N LEU A 115 -13.73 20.39 6.08
CA LEU A 115 -14.29 19.96 4.80
C LEU A 115 -13.35 20.19 3.62
N ALA A 116 -12.68 21.35 3.57
CA ALA A 116 -11.76 21.69 2.48
C ALA A 116 -10.56 20.75 2.41
N PHE A 117 -10.02 20.36 3.58
CA PHE A 117 -8.86 19.46 3.68
C PHE A 117 -9.23 18.01 3.97
N ASN A 118 -10.53 17.71 4.10
CA ASN A 118 -11.09 16.38 4.36
C ASN A 118 -10.51 15.70 5.63
N ILE A 119 -10.27 16.50 6.69
CA ILE A 119 -9.82 16.01 8.00
C ILE A 119 -10.74 16.55 9.09
N GLY A 120 -11.49 15.67 9.73
CA GLY A 120 -12.47 16.08 10.74
C GLY A 120 -13.25 14.92 11.35
N PRO A 121 -14.39 15.18 12.00
CA PRO A 121 -15.28 14.14 12.49
C PRO A 121 -15.96 13.40 11.33
N VAL A 122 -15.96 12.06 11.35
CA VAL A 122 -16.57 11.20 10.30
C VAL A 122 -18.03 11.54 10.00
N LYS A 123 -18.76 12.12 10.96
CA LYS A 123 -20.19 12.43 10.81
C LYS A 123 -20.50 13.62 9.91
N GLU A 124 -19.50 14.36 9.46
CA GLU A 124 -19.68 15.65 8.78
C GLU A 124 -19.27 15.60 7.29
N GLY A 125 -19.21 14.42 6.68
CA GLY A 125 -18.87 14.26 5.26
C GLY A 125 -17.37 14.22 4.98
N VAL A 126 -16.54 14.02 6.02
CA VAL A 126 -15.10 13.77 5.96
C VAL A 126 -14.83 12.28 6.18
N ASP A 127 -13.86 11.72 5.45
CA ASP A 127 -13.46 10.33 5.59
C ASP A 127 -12.11 10.14 6.30
N CYS A 128 -11.41 11.22 6.62
CA CYS A 128 -10.15 11.22 7.34
C CYS A 128 -10.29 11.89 8.72
N THR A 129 -10.05 11.14 9.80
CA THR A 129 -10.16 11.65 11.18
C THR A 129 -8.83 12.12 11.72
N ALA A 130 -8.84 13.23 12.49
CA ALA A 130 -7.65 13.63 13.24
C ALA A 130 -7.48 12.75 14.48
N PHE A 131 -6.26 12.30 14.74
CA PHE A 131 -5.89 11.49 15.90
C PHE A 131 -4.58 12.00 16.53
N GLU A 132 -4.32 11.62 17.78
CA GLU A 132 -3.08 11.99 18.46
C GLU A 132 -1.87 11.38 17.73
N GLY A 133 -0.88 12.22 17.39
CA GLY A 133 0.32 11.79 16.65
C GLY A 133 0.12 11.65 15.14
N LEU A 134 -0.95 12.24 14.60
CA LEU A 134 -1.24 12.23 13.15
C LEU A 134 -0.05 12.69 12.31
N VAL A 135 0.55 13.82 12.67
CA VAL A 135 1.66 14.42 11.92
C VAL A 135 2.89 13.52 11.99
N GLU A 136 3.28 13.11 13.19
CA GLU A 136 4.44 12.24 13.43
C GLU A 136 4.32 10.91 12.71
N TYR A 137 3.11 10.33 12.72
CA TYR A 137 2.83 9.09 12.01
C TYR A 137 3.08 9.25 10.50
N ASN A 138 2.55 10.32 9.91
CA ASN A 138 2.71 10.57 8.47
C ASN A 138 4.15 10.91 8.09
N LEU A 139 4.90 11.63 8.94
CA LEU A 139 6.32 11.90 8.73
C LEU A 139 7.17 10.61 8.76
N LEU A 140 6.82 9.66 9.64
CA LEU A 140 7.50 8.36 9.70
C LEU A 140 7.18 7.50 8.47
N VAL A 141 5.93 7.44 8.05
CA VAL A 141 5.50 6.68 6.85
C VAL A 141 6.19 7.22 5.61
N ALA A 142 6.08 8.53 5.37
CA ALA A 142 6.70 9.17 4.21
C ALA A 142 8.23 9.07 4.25
N GLY A 143 8.83 9.23 5.43
CA GLY A 143 10.28 9.09 5.63
C GLY A 143 10.78 7.70 5.26
N ALA A 144 10.07 6.65 5.66
CA ALA A 144 10.42 5.28 5.30
C ALA A 144 10.33 5.03 3.79
N SER A 145 9.29 5.55 3.12
CA SER A 145 9.13 5.41 1.66
C SER A 145 10.17 6.20 0.87
N LEU A 146 10.53 7.41 1.33
CA LEU A 146 11.60 8.22 0.77
C LEU A 146 12.97 7.55 0.94
N ASP A 147 13.31 7.08 2.16
CA ASP A 147 14.56 6.36 2.43
C ASP A 147 14.64 5.06 1.60
N ALA A 148 13.53 4.35 1.44
CA ALA A 148 13.45 3.15 0.61
C ALA A 148 13.75 3.46 -0.87
N ALA A 149 13.14 4.50 -1.42
CA ALA A 149 13.41 4.99 -2.77
C ALA A 149 14.87 5.44 -2.94
N TYR A 150 15.41 6.13 -1.93
CA TYR A 150 16.83 6.54 -1.89
C TYR A 150 17.78 5.34 -1.96
N LEU A 151 17.55 4.27 -1.18
CA LEU A 151 18.41 3.08 -1.21
C LEU A 151 18.38 2.40 -2.59
N LEU A 152 17.22 2.37 -3.25
CA LEU A 152 17.08 1.82 -4.59
C LEU A 152 17.82 2.65 -5.63
N ARG A 153 17.60 3.98 -5.66
CA ARG A 153 18.21 4.85 -6.67
C ARG A 153 19.73 5.01 -6.52
N THR A 154 20.24 4.80 -5.31
CA THR A 154 21.68 4.81 -5.03
C THR A 154 22.31 3.41 -5.10
N ASN A 155 21.56 2.42 -5.59
CA ASN A 155 22.01 1.03 -5.74
C ASN A 155 22.53 0.40 -4.44
N GLN A 156 21.94 0.75 -3.29
CA GLN A 156 22.24 0.14 -1.99
C GLN A 156 21.31 -1.05 -1.68
N ALA A 157 20.12 -1.09 -2.31
CA ALA A 157 19.20 -2.22 -2.28
C ALA A 157 18.70 -2.52 -3.68
N ASP A 158 18.26 -3.76 -3.91
CA ASP A 158 17.58 -4.19 -5.14
C ASP A 158 16.07 -4.21 -4.94
N ILE A 159 15.64 -4.48 -3.69
CA ILE A 159 14.25 -4.46 -3.24
C ILE A 159 14.18 -3.71 -1.92
N ALA A 160 13.21 -2.82 -1.76
CA ALA A 160 12.93 -2.14 -0.51
C ALA A 160 11.45 -2.34 -0.12
N ILE A 161 11.18 -2.63 1.16
CA ILE A 161 9.86 -2.98 1.67
C ILE A 161 9.47 -2.03 2.79
N ASN A 162 8.38 -1.28 2.60
CA ASN A 162 7.74 -0.46 3.64
C ASN A 162 6.25 -0.82 3.77
N TRP A 163 5.92 -1.79 4.63
CA TRP A 163 4.53 -2.18 4.84
C TRP A 163 3.67 -1.12 5.54
N ALA A 164 4.28 -0.10 6.12
CA ALA A 164 3.58 1.02 6.73
C ALA A 164 3.11 2.07 5.71
N GLY A 165 3.68 2.08 4.51
CA GLY A 165 3.34 3.00 3.43
C GLY A 165 2.21 2.50 2.54
N GLY A 166 2.05 3.15 1.38
CA GLY A 166 1.04 2.80 0.39
C GLY A 166 -0.22 3.67 0.46
N PHE A 167 -0.14 4.89 0.96
CA PHE A 167 -1.26 5.83 1.10
C PHE A 167 -1.58 6.55 -0.19
N HIS A 168 -2.15 5.82 -1.14
CA HIS A 168 -2.34 6.16 -2.54
C HIS A 168 -3.49 7.15 -2.82
N HIS A 169 -4.38 7.41 -1.85
CA HIS A 169 -5.53 8.30 -2.05
C HIS A 169 -5.25 9.77 -1.74
N ALA A 170 -4.25 10.08 -0.88
CA ALA A 170 -4.00 11.47 -0.50
C ALA A 170 -3.71 12.33 -1.73
N LYS A 171 -4.41 13.45 -1.83
CA LYS A 171 -4.30 14.40 -2.92
C LYS A 171 -3.22 15.44 -2.63
N ARG A 172 -2.88 16.25 -3.62
CA ARG A 172 -1.91 17.32 -3.46
C ARG A 172 -2.31 18.32 -2.37
N SER A 173 -3.60 18.60 -2.23
CA SER A 173 -4.15 19.65 -1.37
C SER A 173 -5.11 19.18 -0.29
N ASN A 174 -5.36 17.88 -0.15
CA ASN A 174 -6.26 17.35 0.88
C ASN A 174 -6.02 15.86 1.15
N ALA A 175 -6.48 15.40 2.29
CA ALA A 175 -6.55 13.99 2.64
C ALA A 175 -7.70 13.29 1.87
N ALA A 176 -7.62 11.98 1.68
CA ALA A 176 -8.68 11.17 1.11
C ALA A 176 -8.49 9.69 1.47
N GLY A 177 -9.57 8.93 1.65
CA GLY A 177 -9.53 7.47 1.82
C GLY A 177 -8.59 7.01 2.94
N PHE A 178 -8.63 7.64 4.10
CA PHE A 178 -7.73 7.41 5.23
C PHE A 178 -6.26 7.74 4.97
N CYS A 179 -5.94 8.36 3.83
CA CYS A 179 -4.59 8.78 3.44
C CYS A 179 -4.42 10.29 3.66
N TYR A 180 -3.41 10.66 4.43
CA TYR A 180 -3.14 12.07 4.76
C TYR A 180 -1.95 12.61 3.96
N VAL A 181 -0.94 11.78 3.71
CA VAL A 181 0.24 12.10 2.92
C VAL A 181 0.43 11.00 1.88
N ASN A 182 0.65 11.36 0.63
CA ASN A 182 0.88 10.38 -0.44
C ASN A 182 2.35 9.99 -0.50
N ASP A 183 2.73 9.01 0.29
CA ASP A 183 4.09 8.48 0.33
C ASP A 183 4.49 7.75 -0.95
N CYS A 184 3.52 7.21 -1.71
CA CYS A 184 3.75 6.61 -3.02
C CYS A 184 4.28 7.66 -4.02
N VAL A 185 3.61 8.81 -4.10
CA VAL A 185 4.02 9.92 -4.97
C VAL A 185 5.37 10.46 -4.57
N LEU A 186 5.60 10.67 -3.27
CA LEU A 186 6.88 11.17 -2.75
C LEU A 186 8.03 10.20 -3.09
N ALA A 187 7.84 8.90 -2.92
CA ALA A 187 8.83 7.89 -3.27
C ALA A 187 9.10 7.85 -4.79
N ILE A 188 8.08 7.99 -5.62
CA ILE A 188 8.24 8.05 -7.09
C ILE A 188 9.05 9.29 -7.48
N ILE A 189 8.77 10.46 -6.88
CA ILE A 189 9.55 11.70 -7.11
C ILE A 189 11.02 11.49 -6.72
N GLU A 190 11.30 10.79 -5.61
CA GLU A 190 12.66 10.45 -5.19
C GLU A 190 13.35 9.51 -6.20
N LEU A 191 12.65 8.49 -6.72
CA LEU A 191 13.19 7.59 -7.75
C LEU A 191 13.52 8.33 -9.05
N LEU A 192 12.69 9.29 -9.45
CA LEU A 192 12.90 10.11 -10.66
C LEU A 192 14.16 10.99 -10.61
N GLN A 193 14.82 11.12 -9.44
CA GLN A 193 16.13 11.77 -9.35
C GLN A 193 17.24 10.97 -10.09
N SER A 194 17.03 9.66 -10.33
CA SER A 194 18.03 8.80 -10.97
C SER A 194 17.48 7.97 -12.13
N PHE A 195 16.19 7.67 -12.13
CA PHE A 195 15.50 6.89 -13.15
C PHE A 195 14.66 7.80 -14.04
N LYS A 196 14.65 7.53 -15.34
CA LYS A 196 13.87 8.32 -16.32
C LYS A 196 12.42 7.86 -16.41
N LYS A 197 12.16 6.56 -16.16
CA LYS A 197 10.86 5.92 -16.30
C LYS A 197 10.55 5.04 -15.09
N VAL A 198 9.49 5.37 -14.36
CA VAL A 198 9.03 4.62 -13.19
C VAL A 198 7.66 4.03 -13.48
N LEU A 199 7.49 2.73 -13.23
CA LEU A 199 6.20 2.04 -13.30
C LEU A 199 5.61 1.95 -11.89
N TYR A 200 4.42 2.52 -11.69
CA TYR A 200 3.62 2.33 -10.49
C TYR A 200 2.56 1.27 -10.75
N ILE A 201 2.52 0.24 -9.91
CA ILE A 201 1.55 -0.86 -9.96
C ILE A 201 0.75 -0.85 -8.67
N ASP A 202 -0.57 -0.88 -8.78
CA ASP A 202 -1.51 -0.84 -7.66
C ASP A 202 -2.40 -2.07 -7.70
N ILE A 203 -2.33 -2.91 -6.65
CA ILE A 203 -3.17 -4.12 -6.49
C ILE A 203 -4.10 -4.04 -5.28
N ASP A 204 -4.29 -2.84 -4.76
CA ASP A 204 -5.32 -2.52 -3.78
C ASP A 204 -6.73 -2.79 -4.34
N PHE A 205 -7.69 -2.97 -3.47
CA PHE A 205 -9.09 -3.05 -3.86
C PHE A 205 -9.62 -1.74 -4.45
N HIS A 206 -9.08 -0.60 -3.97
CA HIS A 206 -9.48 0.73 -4.39
C HIS A 206 -8.59 1.27 -5.50
N HIS A 207 -9.14 2.11 -6.35
CA HIS A 207 -8.36 2.82 -7.37
C HIS A 207 -7.31 3.73 -6.74
N GLY A 208 -6.06 3.65 -7.20
CA GLY A 208 -4.95 4.50 -6.75
C GLY A 208 -5.03 5.93 -7.30
N ASP A 209 -6.16 6.58 -7.07
CA ASP A 209 -6.57 7.85 -7.70
C ASP A 209 -5.63 9.02 -7.37
N GLY A 210 -5.06 9.08 -6.17
CA GLY A 210 -4.12 10.14 -5.81
C GLY A 210 -2.80 10.04 -6.54
N VAL A 211 -2.33 8.82 -6.82
CA VAL A 211 -1.10 8.60 -7.58
C VAL A 211 -1.35 8.82 -9.07
N GLU A 212 -2.46 8.33 -9.61
CA GLU A 212 -2.84 8.58 -11.00
C GLU A 212 -2.93 10.08 -11.28
N GLU A 213 -3.65 10.84 -10.46
CA GLU A 213 -3.81 12.29 -10.58
C GLU A 213 -2.46 13.02 -10.54
N ALA A 214 -1.54 12.61 -9.66
CA ALA A 214 -0.24 13.24 -9.53
C ALA A 214 0.61 13.15 -10.80
N PHE A 215 0.43 12.10 -11.58
CA PHE A 215 1.23 11.82 -12.78
C PHE A 215 0.41 11.80 -14.08
N TYR A 216 -0.83 12.30 -14.06
CA TYR A 216 -1.77 12.22 -15.18
C TYR A 216 -1.30 12.91 -16.47
N ILE A 217 -0.39 13.89 -16.35
CA ILE A 217 0.10 14.71 -17.47
C ILE A 217 1.59 14.47 -17.79
N THR A 218 2.18 13.34 -17.40
CA THR A 218 3.60 13.04 -17.65
C THR A 218 3.80 11.61 -18.16
N ASP A 219 4.75 11.44 -19.06
CA ASP A 219 5.22 10.16 -19.62
C ASP A 219 6.33 9.50 -18.77
N LYS A 220 6.84 10.22 -17.75
CA LYS A 220 7.91 9.72 -16.88
C LYS A 220 7.44 8.66 -15.88
N VAL A 221 6.14 8.62 -15.61
CA VAL A 221 5.51 7.65 -14.73
C VAL A 221 4.34 7.02 -15.47
N CYS A 222 4.37 5.70 -15.59
CA CYS A 222 3.20 4.94 -16.02
C CYS A 222 2.52 4.38 -14.78
N THR A 223 1.25 4.72 -14.56
CA THR A 223 0.44 4.19 -13.47
C THR A 223 -0.47 3.09 -13.98
N VAL A 224 -0.57 1.98 -13.24
CA VAL A 224 -1.54 0.91 -13.53
C VAL A 224 -2.24 0.48 -12.25
N SER A 225 -3.57 0.45 -12.26
CA SER A 225 -4.39 0.07 -11.12
C SER A 225 -5.40 -1.01 -11.49
N PHE A 226 -5.46 -2.08 -10.66
CA PHE A 226 -6.38 -3.21 -10.78
C PHE A 226 -7.38 -3.17 -9.64
N HIS A 227 -8.47 -2.46 -9.80
CA HIS A 227 -9.35 -2.08 -8.69
C HIS A 227 -10.81 -2.43 -8.92
N ARG A 228 -11.60 -2.34 -7.86
CA ARG A 228 -13.05 -2.49 -7.90
C ARG A 228 -13.71 -1.24 -8.47
N PHE A 229 -14.57 -1.41 -9.46
CA PHE A 229 -15.25 -0.31 -10.13
C PHE A 229 -16.73 -0.66 -10.46
N GLY A 230 -17.54 0.33 -10.76
CA GLY A 230 -18.88 0.15 -11.36
C GLY A 230 -20.04 -0.07 -10.40
N ALA A 231 -19.90 0.17 -9.10
CA ALA A 231 -21.01 0.30 -8.16
C ALA A 231 -21.10 1.74 -7.63
N LYS A 232 -22.32 2.26 -7.48
CA LYS A 232 -22.56 3.67 -7.08
C LYS A 232 -21.96 4.11 -5.73
N ARG A 233 -21.31 3.22 -4.97
CA ARG A 233 -20.77 3.47 -3.62
C ARG A 233 -19.36 2.92 -3.41
N VAL A 234 -18.66 2.51 -4.47
CA VAL A 234 -17.25 2.09 -4.32
C VAL A 234 -16.36 3.32 -4.34
N PHE A 235 -15.65 3.54 -3.27
CA PHE A 235 -14.63 4.60 -3.16
C PHE A 235 -13.45 4.30 -4.10
N PRO A 236 -12.82 5.27 -4.72
CA PRO A 236 -13.18 6.69 -4.80
C PRO A 236 -14.19 7.00 -5.92
N GLY A 237 -14.58 6.01 -6.75
CA GLY A 237 -15.51 6.16 -7.86
C GLY A 237 -14.87 6.59 -9.18
N THR A 238 -13.53 6.62 -9.24
CA THR A 238 -12.68 6.93 -10.41
C THR A 238 -12.00 5.67 -10.95
N GLY A 239 -11.23 5.78 -12.04
CA GLY A 239 -10.48 4.68 -12.63
C GLY A 239 -11.27 3.88 -13.65
N ASP A 240 -12.06 4.54 -14.52
CA ASP A 240 -12.65 3.88 -15.69
C ASP A 240 -11.54 3.48 -16.68
N VAL A 241 -11.77 2.44 -17.45
CA VAL A 241 -10.85 2.01 -18.51
C VAL A 241 -10.55 3.11 -19.55
N GLY A 242 -11.38 4.14 -19.59
CA GLY A 242 -11.22 5.31 -20.45
C GLY A 242 -10.33 6.40 -19.85
N ASP A 243 -10.00 6.33 -18.56
CA ASP A 243 -9.11 7.28 -17.89
C ASP A 243 -7.67 6.89 -18.23
N THR A 244 -7.04 7.59 -19.19
CA THR A 244 -5.79 7.15 -19.81
C THR A 244 -4.64 8.14 -19.74
N GLY A 245 -4.82 9.25 -19.01
CA GLY A 245 -3.86 10.35 -18.97
C GLY A 245 -4.15 11.44 -20.00
N GLU A 246 -3.45 12.56 -19.88
CA GLU A 246 -3.66 13.76 -20.69
C GLU A 246 -2.35 14.40 -21.16
N GLY A 247 -2.37 15.10 -22.31
CA GLY A 247 -1.19 15.76 -22.82
C GLY A 247 0.01 14.84 -22.98
N PRO A 248 1.19 15.17 -22.45
CA PRO A 248 2.35 14.27 -22.46
C PRO A 248 2.14 12.94 -21.72
N GLY A 249 1.19 12.88 -20.77
CA GLY A 249 0.80 11.68 -20.02
C GLY A 249 -0.27 10.83 -20.71
N ALA A 250 -0.71 11.20 -21.91
CA ALA A 250 -1.74 10.44 -22.62
C ALA A 250 -1.28 9.00 -22.88
N ASN A 251 -2.10 8.04 -22.48
CA ASN A 251 -1.90 6.59 -22.51
C ASN A 251 -0.95 6.03 -21.42
N TYR A 252 -0.47 6.87 -20.48
CA TYR A 252 0.39 6.41 -19.37
C TYR A 252 -0.37 6.18 -18.05
N ALA A 253 -1.68 6.45 -17.99
CA ALA A 253 -2.59 5.98 -16.95
C ALA A 253 -3.34 4.76 -17.47
N ILE A 254 -3.24 3.63 -16.78
CA ILE A 254 -3.82 2.35 -17.17
C ILE A 254 -4.75 1.87 -16.07
N ASN A 255 -6.01 1.67 -16.39
CA ASN A 255 -7.02 1.22 -15.44
C ASN A 255 -7.64 -0.10 -15.88
N PHE A 256 -7.61 -1.10 -15.01
CA PHE A 256 -8.36 -2.34 -15.20
C PHE A 256 -9.45 -2.47 -14.13
N PRO A 257 -10.66 -1.97 -14.44
CA PRO A 257 -11.78 -1.98 -13.49
C PRO A 257 -12.43 -3.35 -13.43
N PHE A 258 -12.30 -4.04 -12.30
CA PHE A 258 -12.99 -5.29 -12.01
C PHE A 258 -14.36 -5.06 -11.36
N PHE A 259 -15.24 -6.04 -11.54
CA PHE A 259 -16.45 -6.17 -10.74
C PHE A 259 -16.19 -7.02 -9.49
N GLY A 260 -17.18 -7.07 -8.58
CA GLY A 260 -17.08 -7.88 -7.38
C GLY A 260 -16.86 -9.37 -7.69
N GLY A 261 -16.24 -10.07 -6.75
CA GLY A 261 -16.08 -11.51 -6.77
C GLY A 261 -14.97 -12.04 -7.67
N VAL A 262 -14.13 -11.18 -8.27
CA VAL A 262 -13.03 -11.65 -9.12
C VAL A 262 -12.19 -12.70 -8.40
N CYS A 263 -12.02 -13.85 -9.04
CA CYS A 263 -11.26 -14.97 -8.50
C CYS A 263 -9.79 -14.94 -8.94
N ASP A 264 -8.95 -15.72 -8.25
CA ASP A 264 -7.51 -15.83 -8.52
C ASP A 264 -7.17 -16.04 -9.99
N LYS A 265 -7.86 -16.97 -10.64
CA LYS A 265 -7.58 -17.34 -12.02
C LYS A 265 -7.76 -16.18 -12.99
N VAL A 266 -8.87 -15.47 -12.86
CA VAL A 266 -9.21 -14.32 -13.73
C VAL A 266 -8.26 -13.16 -13.46
N TYR A 267 -8.08 -12.83 -12.18
CA TYR A 267 -7.20 -11.72 -11.77
C TYR A 267 -5.76 -11.94 -12.25
N LEU A 268 -5.17 -13.10 -11.97
CA LEU A 268 -3.79 -13.40 -12.34
C LEU A 268 -3.57 -13.44 -13.86
N SER A 269 -4.54 -13.94 -14.62
CA SER A 269 -4.44 -13.93 -16.08
C SER A 269 -4.36 -12.51 -16.62
N VAL A 270 -5.26 -11.63 -16.18
CA VAL A 270 -5.30 -10.23 -16.58
C VAL A 270 -4.04 -9.50 -16.10
N PHE A 271 -3.68 -9.65 -14.83
CA PHE A 271 -2.53 -8.99 -14.23
C PHE A 271 -1.24 -9.28 -15.01
N LYS A 272 -0.96 -10.57 -15.27
CA LYS A 272 0.28 -10.98 -15.96
C LYS A 272 0.32 -10.45 -17.39
N GLU A 273 -0.81 -10.48 -18.09
CA GLU A 273 -0.89 -10.01 -19.47
C GLU A 273 -0.72 -8.50 -19.57
N VAL A 274 -1.42 -7.73 -18.72
CA VAL A 274 -1.34 -6.26 -18.70
C VAL A 274 0.06 -5.79 -18.28
N ILE A 275 0.59 -6.32 -17.15
CA ILE A 275 1.92 -5.91 -16.67
C ILE A 275 3.02 -6.31 -17.67
N GLY A 276 2.92 -7.50 -18.28
CA GLY A 276 3.85 -7.93 -19.32
C GLY A 276 3.85 -6.99 -20.53
N ALA A 277 2.67 -6.60 -21.01
CA ALA A 277 2.53 -5.67 -22.13
C ALA A 277 3.08 -4.26 -21.78
N ILE A 278 2.78 -3.74 -20.58
CA ILE A 278 3.32 -2.46 -20.11
C ILE A 278 4.85 -2.53 -20.02
N PHE A 279 5.40 -3.60 -19.46
CA PHE A 279 6.84 -3.74 -19.27
C PHE A 279 7.60 -3.67 -20.60
N GLU A 280 7.08 -4.34 -21.63
CA GLU A 280 7.66 -4.32 -22.98
C GLU A 280 7.49 -2.98 -23.70
N ALA A 281 6.32 -2.34 -23.56
CA ALA A 281 6.03 -1.07 -24.23
C ALA A 281 6.72 0.12 -23.55
N TYR A 282 6.61 0.21 -22.23
CA TYR A 282 7.08 1.35 -21.43
C TYR A 282 8.58 1.26 -21.06
N LYS A 283 9.10 0.04 -20.85
CA LYS A 283 10.50 -0.25 -20.46
C LYS A 283 10.92 0.49 -19.19
N PRO A 284 10.25 0.28 -18.07
CA PRO A 284 10.55 1.00 -16.83
C PRO A 284 11.96 0.70 -16.31
N GLU A 285 12.57 1.70 -15.68
CA GLU A 285 13.89 1.57 -15.03
C GLU A 285 13.76 1.21 -13.54
N ALA A 286 12.66 1.58 -12.91
CA ALA A 286 12.30 1.21 -11.54
C ALA A 286 10.79 0.94 -11.42
N ILE A 287 10.39 0.18 -10.40
CA ILE A 287 9.00 -0.20 -10.15
C ILE A 287 8.64 0.14 -8.71
N VAL A 288 7.46 0.71 -8.51
CA VAL A 288 6.79 0.86 -7.21
C VAL A 288 5.53 0.01 -7.23
N LEU A 289 5.42 -0.93 -6.30
CA LEU A 289 4.25 -1.80 -6.12
C LEU A 289 3.52 -1.44 -4.83
N GLN A 290 2.32 -0.88 -4.95
CA GLN A 290 1.38 -0.79 -3.84
C GLN A 290 0.65 -2.13 -3.72
N ALA A 291 0.82 -2.79 -2.58
CA ALA A 291 0.40 -4.15 -2.33
C ALA A 291 -0.69 -4.21 -1.24
N GLY A 292 -1.73 -3.38 -1.39
CA GLY A 292 -2.89 -3.37 -0.50
C GLY A 292 -3.52 -4.77 -0.38
N ALA A 293 -3.85 -5.16 0.84
CA ALA A 293 -4.34 -6.50 1.17
C ALA A 293 -5.88 -6.58 1.30
N ASP A 294 -6.59 -5.51 1.01
CA ASP A 294 -8.05 -5.45 0.99
C ASP A 294 -8.69 -6.10 -0.26
N SER A 295 -7.87 -6.40 -1.26
CA SER A 295 -8.24 -7.27 -2.38
C SER A 295 -8.43 -8.75 -2.00
N LEU A 296 -8.07 -9.14 -0.78
CA LEU A 296 -8.23 -10.51 -0.29
C LEU A 296 -9.69 -10.87 0.02
N ALA A 297 -9.99 -12.15 -0.15
CA ALA A 297 -11.29 -12.71 0.22
C ALA A 297 -11.63 -12.46 1.69
N GLY A 298 -12.80 -11.85 1.95
CA GLY A 298 -13.31 -11.63 3.30
C GLY A 298 -12.73 -10.42 4.02
N ASP A 299 -12.05 -9.52 3.31
CA ASP A 299 -11.73 -8.22 3.90
C ASP A 299 -13.00 -7.42 4.20
N SER A 300 -13.00 -6.69 5.32
CA SER A 300 -14.22 -6.06 5.87
C SER A 300 -14.76 -4.93 5.00
N VAL A 301 -13.90 -4.17 4.33
CA VAL A 301 -14.34 -3.03 3.49
C VAL A 301 -14.99 -3.48 2.19
N GLY A 302 -14.56 -4.61 1.64
CA GLY A 302 -15.16 -5.16 0.44
C GLY A 302 -16.55 -5.79 0.64
N MET A 303 -16.96 -6.11 1.88
CA MET A 303 -18.19 -6.88 2.12
C MET A 303 -19.47 -6.17 1.67
N GLU A 304 -19.53 -4.84 1.79
CA GLU A 304 -20.72 -4.06 1.40
C GLU A 304 -20.79 -3.78 -0.11
N ASN A 305 -19.65 -3.81 -0.80
CA ASN A 305 -19.49 -3.37 -2.19
C ASN A 305 -19.18 -4.51 -3.17
N GLY A 306 -19.26 -5.76 -2.72
CA GLY A 306 -18.85 -6.92 -3.48
C GLY A 306 -17.32 -7.04 -3.51
N SER A 307 -16.74 -7.58 -2.41
CA SER A 307 -15.30 -7.82 -2.24
C SER A 307 -14.71 -8.59 -3.42
N PHE A 308 -13.42 -8.43 -3.64
CA PHE A 308 -12.66 -9.38 -4.43
C PHE A 308 -12.58 -10.72 -3.70
N ASN A 309 -12.25 -11.78 -4.42
CA ASN A 309 -12.19 -13.11 -3.87
C ASN A 309 -10.79 -13.72 -4.04
N LEU A 310 -9.76 -12.90 -3.80
CA LEU A 310 -8.38 -13.32 -3.98
C LEU A 310 -7.85 -14.06 -2.76
N SER A 311 -7.06 -15.09 -3.03
CA SER A 311 -6.25 -15.76 -2.01
C SER A 311 -4.93 -15.00 -1.77
N THR A 312 -4.29 -15.27 -0.63
CA THR A 312 -2.93 -14.78 -0.41
C THR A 312 -1.92 -15.39 -1.38
N ARG A 313 -2.21 -16.55 -1.95
CA ARG A 313 -1.38 -17.18 -2.99
C ARG A 313 -1.42 -16.38 -4.29
N ALA A 314 -2.60 -15.93 -4.71
CA ALA A 314 -2.72 -15.09 -5.90
C ALA A 314 -2.06 -13.72 -5.70
N HIS A 315 -2.26 -13.11 -4.54
CA HIS A 315 -1.60 -11.85 -4.20
C HIS A 315 -0.07 -12.00 -4.22
N ALA A 316 0.45 -13.06 -3.62
CA ALA A 316 1.87 -13.39 -3.63
C ALA A 316 2.42 -13.68 -5.04
N GLU A 317 1.61 -14.27 -5.91
CA GLU A 317 1.97 -14.53 -7.31
C GLU A 317 2.08 -13.23 -8.12
N CYS A 318 1.26 -12.21 -7.83
CA CYS A 318 1.43 -10.86 -8.39
C CYS A 318 2.76 -10.24 -7.94
N VAL A 319 3.06 -10.30 -6.64
CA VAL A 319 4.33 -9.80 -6.09
C VAL A 319 5.53 -10.53 -6.69
N LYS A 320 5.43 -11.86 -6.84
CA LYS A 320 6.46 -12.70 -7.46
C LYS A 320 6.70 -12.31 -8.92
N PHE A 321 5.63 -12.14 -9.68
CA PHE A 321 5.72 -11.74 -11.08
C PHE A 321 6.46 -10.40 -11.22
N VAL A 322 6.12 -9.41 -10.41
CA VAL A 322 6.79 -8.09 -10.42
C VAL A 322 8.25 -8.18 -9.99
N ARG A 323 8.56 -8.94 -8.92
CA ARG A 323 9.94 -9.20 -8.47
C ARG A 323 10.80 -9.79 -9.60
N ASP A 324 10.21 -10.71 -10.38
CA ASP A 324 10.91 -11.45 -11.41
C ASP A 324 11.16 -10.62 -12.69
N LEU A 325 10.54 -9.42 -12.84
CA LEU A 325 10.89 -8.42 -13.84
C LEU A 325 12.30 -7.82 -13.63
N ASN A 326 12.89 -8.07 -12.46
CA ASN A 326 14.30 -7.81 -12.17
C ASN A 326 14.72 -6.34 -12.30
N LYS A 327 13.87 -5.42 -11.86
CA LYS A 327 14.14 -3.98 -11.72
C LYS A 327 14.29 -3.59 -10.25
N PRO A 328 14.93 -2.45 -9.93
CA PRO A 328 14.81 -1.85 -8.60
C PRO A 328 13.34 -1.76 -8.22
N LEU A 329 12.97 -2.35 -7.07
CA LEU A 329 11.58 -2.56 -6.67
C LEU A 329 11.31 -2.00 -5.28
N LEU A 330 10.44 -1.00 -5.20
CA LEU A 330 9.85 -0.56 -3.95
C LEU A 330 8.50 -1.25 -3.76
N VAL A 331 8.29 -1.89 -2.61
CA VAL A 331 7.01 -2.50 -2.24
C VAL A 331 6.45 -1.78 -1.02
N LEU A 332 5.24 -1.27 -1.17
CA LEU A 332 4.50 -0.54 -0.15
C LEU A 332 3.30 -1.36 0.30
N GLY A 333 2.80 -1.07 1.50
CA GLY A 333 1.56 -1.62 2.01
C GLY A 333 0.34 -1.07 1.27
N GLY A 334 -0.59 -0.49 2.00
CA GLY A 334 -1.84 0.04 1.48
C GLY A 334 -3.03 -0.39 2.32
N GLY A 335 -4.19 -0.57 1.69
CA GLY A 335 -5.39 -1.08 2.32
C GLY A 335 -5.24 -2.46 2.94
N GLY A 336 -6.30 -2.91 3.58
CA GLY A 336 -6.36 -4.18 4.33
C GLY A 336 -6.82 -3.95 5.76
N TYR A 337 -8.02 -4.44 6.06
CA TYR A 337 -8.78 -4.09 7.25
C TYR A 337 -9.06 -5.30 8.15
N SER A 338 -8.76 -6.50 7.66
CA SER A 338 -8.68 -7.72 8.46
C SER A 338 -7.23 -7.96 8.91
N LYS A 339 -6.87 -7.52 10.13
CA LYS A 339 -5.49 -7.60 10.68
C LYS A 339 -4.82 -8.95 10.48
N GLN A 340 -5.57 -10.03 10.68
CA GLN A 340 -5.07 -11.40 10.54
C GLN A 340 -4.76 -11.77 9.09
N SER A 341 -5.59 -11.31 8.15
CA SER A 341 -5.39 -11.54 6.71
C SER A 341 -4.23 -10.70 6.18
N VAL A 342 -4.15 -9.42 6.57
CA VAL A 342 -3.03 -8.53 6.25
C VAL A 342 -1.71 -9.12 6.74
N ALA A 343 -1.65 -9.56 8.00
CA ALA A 343 -0.43 -10.14 8.56
C ALA A 343 0.06 -11.34 7.76
N ARG A 344 -0.85 -12.27 7.42
CA ARG A 344 -0.52 -13.44 6.61
C ARG A 344 -0.09 -13.04 5.20
N CYS A 345 -0.82 -12.13 4.55
CA CYS A 345 -0.52 -11.67 3.20
C CYS A 345 0.87 -11.04 3.09
N TRP A 346 1.15 -10.02 3.89
CA TRP A 346 2.41 -9.31 3.79
C TRP A 346 3.60 -10.11 4.32
N ALA A 347 3.39 -11.04 5.25
CA ALA A 347 4.45 -11.98 5.65
C ALA A 347 4.80 -12.97 4.52
N VAL A 348 3.79 -13.51 3.82
CA VAL A 348 4.00 -14.35 2.63
C VAL A 348 4.67 -13.56 1.51
N ASN A 349 4.22 -12.33 1.24
CA ASN A 349 4.84 -11.44 0.26
C ASN A 349 6.32 -11.14 0.62
N THR A 350 6.62 -10.94 1.90
CA THR A 350 8.00 -10.77 2.36
C THR A 350 8.85 -12.01 2.04
N ALA A 351 8.32 -13.20 2.27
CA ALA A 351 9.02 -14.43 1.90
C ALA A 351 9.28 -14.51 0.40
N VAL A 352 8.28 -14.16 -0.42
CA VAL A 352 8.44 -14.07 -1.88
C VAL A 352 9.55 -13.10 -2.24
N LEU A 353 9.52 -11.87 -1.72
CA LEU A 353 10.53 -10.84 -2.02
C LEU A 353 11.95 -11.25 -1.61
N CYS A 354 12.06 -12.09 -0.58
CA CYS A 354 13.31 -12.68 -0.09
C CYS A 354 13.70 -13.99 -0.84
N GLY A 355 12.88 -14.50 -1.75
CA GLY A 355 13.13 -15.78 -2.44
C GLY A 355 13.00 -17.00 -1.52
N GLN A 356 12.13 -16.92 -0.52
CA GLN A 356 11.92 -17.95 0.51
C GLN A 356 10.51 -18.55 0.46
N GLU A 357 9.75 -18.31 -0.58
CA GLU A 357 8.36 -18.77 -0.73
C GLU A 357 8.20 -20.30 -0.66
N SER A 358 9.21 -21.06 -1.10
CA SER A 358 9.20 -22.52 -1.04
C SER A 358 9.41 -23.10 0.37
N ASN A 359 9.88 -22.27 1.30
CA ASN A 359 10.20 -22.67 2.67
C ASN A 359 9.09 -22.33 3.69
N LEU A 360 7.97 -21.78 3.21
CA LEU A 360 6.86 -21.39 4.06
C LEU A 360 6.11 -22.62 4.62
N PRO A 361 5.74 -22.61 5.92
CA PRO A 361 4.90 -23.64 6.50
C PRO A 361 3.44 -23.47 6.06
N GLU A 362 2.66 -24.54 6.13
CA GLU A 362 1.21 -24.51 5.83
C GLU A 362 0.41 -23.71 6.89
N SER A 363 0.93 -23.57 8.09
CA SER A 363 0.25 -22.92 9.20
C SER A 363 1.10 -21.84 9.85
N VAL A 364 0.43 -20.87 10.46
CA VAL A 364 1.07 -19.85 11.31
C VAL A 364 1.89 -20.55 12.40
N PRO A 365 3.17 -20.22 12.57
CA PRO A 365 4.02 -20.83 13.59
C PRO A 365 3.46 -20.59 15.01
N LYS A 366 3.45 -21.64 15.85
CA LYS A 366 3.02 -21.53 17.26
C LYS A 366 3.89 -20.57 18.08
N THR A 367 5.07 -20.25 17.59
CA THR A 367 6.02 -19.29 18.17
C THR A 367 5.65 -17.84 17.88
N ASP A 368 4.68 -17.59 17.00
CA ASP A 368 4.24 -16.24 16.71
C ASP A 368 3.58 -15.61 17.94
N PHE A 369 3.97 -14.37 18.28
CA PHE A 369 3.48 -13.66 19.45
C PHE A 369 1.95 -13.48 19.42
N TYR A 370 1.38 -13.32 18.23
CA TYR A 370 -0.07 -13.15 18.02
C TYR A 370 -0.78 -14.45 17.64
N TYR A 371 -0.15 -15.62 17.82
CA TYR A 371 -0.70 -16.91 17.40
C TYR A 371 -2.13 -17.14 17.89
N SER A 372 -2.42 -16.81 19.15
CA SER A 372 -3.76 -16.97 19.74
C SER A 372 -4.84 -16.09 19.06
N GLN A 373 -4.45 -14.98 18.46
CA GLN A 373 -5.37 -14.04 17.81
C GLN A 373 -5.78 -14.49 16.40
N TYR A 374 -5.02 -15.36 15.74
CA TYR A 374 -5.45 -15.92 14.46
C TYR A 374 -6.62 -16.89 14.69
N LYS A 375 -7.79 -16.58 14.13
CA LYS A 375 -8.96 -17.46 14.20
C LYS A 375 -8.68 -18.75 13.45
N GLU A 376 -8.16 -18.63 12.21
CA GLU A 376 -7.71 -19.73 11.38
C GLU A 376 -6.19 -19.80 11.44
N LYS A 377 -5.64 -20.99 11.59
CA LYS A 377 -4.20 -21.22 11.76
C LYS A 377 -3.46 -21.48 10.45
N GLN A 378 -4.17 -21.65 9.35
CA GLN A 378 -3.57 -21.72 8.01
C GLN A 378 -2.83 -20.40 7.71
N LEU A 379 -1.65 -20.53 7.12
CA LEU A 379 -0.86 -19.38 6.71
C LEU A 379 -1.52 -18.63 5.55
N HIS A 380 -2.16 -19.37 4.64
CA HIS A 380 -2.83 -18.79 3.50
C HIS A 380 -4.31 -18.49 3.78
N VAL A 381 -4.76 -17.34 3.29
CA VAL A 381 -6.18 -17.02 3.14
C VAL A 381 -6.63 -17.54 1.80
N GLU A 382 -7.68 -18.33 1.77
CA GLU A 382 -8.21 -18.91 0.53
C GLU A 382 -9.43 -18.12 0.04
N GLY A 383 -9.62 -18.09 -1.29
CA GLY A 383 -10.83 -17.56 -1.89
C GLY A 383 -12.07 -18.41 -1.50
N ARG A 384 -13.22 -17.78 -1.40
CA ARG A 384 -14.49 -18.46 -1.09
C ARG A 384 -15.00 -19.19 -2.32
N LYS A 385 -15.19 -20.51 -2.23
CA LYS A 385 -15.58 -21.36 -3.36
C LYS A 385 -16.93 -21.01 -3.99
N GLU A 386 -17.86 -20.48 -3.21
CA GLU A 386 -19.23 -20.16 -3.64
C GLU A 386 -19.48 -18.65 -3.84
N ALA A 387 -18.41 -17.83 -3.80
CA ALA A 387 -18.57 -16.41 -4.05
C ALA A 387 -18.95 -16.16 -5.52
N PRO A 388 -19.99 -15.38 -5.80
CA PRO A 388 -20.34 -15.05 -7.17
C PRO A 388 -19.25 -14.17 -7.80
N ASP A 389 -18.80 -14.53 -8.99
CA ASP A 389 -17.87 -13.72 -9.80
C ASP A 389 -18.67 -13.01 -10.90
N PHE A 390 -18.70 -11.66 -10.83
CA PHE A 390 -19.41 -10.82 -11.79
C PHE A 390 -18.53 -10.45 -13.00
N ASN A 391 -17.31 -10.97 -13.09
CA ASN A 391 -16.36 -10.75 -14.17
C ASN A 391 -16.52 -11.83 -15.24
N THR A 392 -17.56 -11.71 -16.07
CA THR A 392 -17.82 -12.68 -17.13
C THR A 392 -16.67 -12.72 -18.17
N PRO A 393 -16.37 -13.87 -18.77
CA PRO A 393 -15.25 -13.98 -19.75
C PRO A 393 -15.34 -12.95 -20.89
N GLY A 394 -16.55 -12.71 -21.45
CA GLY A 394 -16.72 -11.73 -22.52
C GLY A 394 -16.43 -10.30 -22.08
N ARG A 395 -16.78 -9.95 -20.84
CA ARG A 395 -16.48 -8.62 -20.27
C ARG A 395 -14.99 -8.44 -20.01
N VAL A 396 -14.35 -9.44 -19.42
CA VAL A 396 -12.89 -9.42 -19.17
C VAL A 396 -12.15 -9.29 -20.50
N ALA A 397 -12.51 -10.07 -21.52
CA ALA A 397 -11.88 -10.01 -22.83
C ALA A 397 -12.02 -8.62 -23.48
N MET A 398 -13.22 -8.05 -23.47
CA MET A 398 -13.47 -6.70 -24.00
C MET A 398 -12.64 -5.63 -23.27
N MET A 399 -12.56 -5.72 -21.93
CA MET A 399 -11.80 -4.78 -21.12
C MET A 399 -10.31 -4.90 -21.38
N LEU A 400 -9.81 -6.15 -21.44
CA LEU A 400 -8.41 -6.45 -21.73
C LEU A 400 -7.99 -5.96 -23.12
N GLU A 401 -8.83 -6.14 -24.13
CA GLU A 401 -8.60 -5.61 -25.47
C GLU A 401 -8.45 -4.08 -25.46
N ARG A 402 -9.32 -3.38 -24.74
CA ARG A 402 -9.23 -1.91 -24.62
C ARG A 402 -7.93 -1.47 -23.95
N VAL A 403 -7.57 -2.12 -22.85
CA VAL A 403 -6.33 -1.83 -22.11
C VAL A 403 -5.10 -2.11 -22.97
N LEU A 404 -5.04 -3.25 -23.65
CA LEU A 404 -3.90 -3.61 -24.52
C LEU A 404 -3.78 -2.67 -25.73
N ASN A 405 -4.91 -2.25 -26.32
CA ASN A 405 -4.93 -1.24 -27.39
C ASN A 405 -4.40 0.13 -26.90
N ASN A 406 -4.62 0.45 -25.63
CA ASN A 406 -4.08 1.67 -25.04
C ASN A 406 -2.59 1.57 -24.81
N ILE A 407 -2.12 0.46 -24.24
CA ILE A 407 -0.70 0.18 -24.01
C ILE A 407 0.08 0.18 -25.34
N ALA A 408 -0.50 -0.33 -26.42
CA ALA A 408 0.14 -0.35 -27.75
C ALA A 408 0.45 1.04 -28.32
N LYS A 409 -0.18 2.10 -27.81
CA LYS A 409 0.13 3.48 -28.19
C LYS A 409 1.40 3.98 -27.53
N ILE A 410 1.72 3.54 -26.30
CA ILE A 410 2.98 3.87 -25.60
C ILE A 410 4.21 3.42 -26.40
N ALA A 411 4.13 2.28 -27.10
CA ALA A 411 5.26 1.72 -27.86
C ALA A 411 5.57 2.47 -29.18
N ARG A 412 4.72 3.42 -29.58
CA ARG A 412 4.86 4.18 -30.84
C ARG A 412 5.51 5.55 -30.65
N ASP A 413 5.57 6.02 -29.40
CA ASP A 413 6.21 7.25 -28.97
C ASP A 413 7.63 6.97 -28.43
#